data_2f52504ad40d7f3aabd2536f94600073
#
_entry.id   2f52504ad40d7f3aabd2536f94600073
#
_cell.length_a   1.000
_cell.length_b   1.000
_cell.length_c   1.000
_cell.angle_alpha   90.00
_cell.angle_beta   90.00
_cell.angle_gamma   90.00
#
_symmetry.space_group_name_H-M   'P 1'
#
loop_
_entity.id
_entity.type
_entity.pdbx_description
1 polymer ?
#
loop_
_entity_poly.entity_id
_entity_poly.type
_entity_poly.pdbx_seq_one_letter_code
_entity_poly.pdbx_strand_id
1 'polypeptide(L)'
;VDVMDARSLKRHPGGVKDFQQTMIGAKVLGVVRRGKFLWLPLEVPGEKRALAMVGHLGMSGQMLLRKPNDPEDKLTRVVIHLKTSRGKLAEFRFIDQRIFGSLAIDELQPTDDGKPGGFSAGVGKGKSWLNLIPMQAAHITRDPLDADFDEAAVLAKFKKKNSGIKRVLLDQQTLSGIGNIYADEALWRSRLHYDQPAATLSTAKAKELLENVRQILAKAVEEGGTSFDEQYKNVNGESGYFAVSLNAYGMTGLPCNRCGRQIKRDSWMNRGSHYCPNCQKLRV
;
A
#
# COMPACT_ATOMS: atom_id res chain seq x y z
N VAL A 1 -13.41 -7.24 20.88
CA VAL A 1 -12.18 -7.35 20.07
C VAL A 1 -11.37 -8.52 20.56
N ASP A 2 -11.06 -9.45 19.67
CA ASP A 2 -10.30 -10.65 19.98
C ASP A 2 -8.97 -10.60 19.25
N VAL A 3 -7.86 -10.74 20.00
CA VAL A 3 -6.51 -10.72 19.47
C VAL A 3 -5.92 -12.13 19.64
N MET A 4 -5.88 -12.90 18.56
CA MET A 4 -5.35 -14.26 18.55
C MET A 4 -3.82 -14.29 18.51
N ASP A 5 -3.20 -13.26 17.96
CA ASP A 5 -1.74 -13.15 17.86
C ASP A 5 -1.26 -11.72 18.11
N ALA A 6 -0.66 -11.50 19.29
CA ALA A 6 -0.17 -10.20 19.72
C ALA A 6 0.90 -9.60 18.77
N ARG A 7 1.62 -10.42 18.01
CA ARG A 7 2.61 -9.95 17.03
C ARG A 7 1.98 -9.12 15.91
N SER A 8 0.66 -9.26 15.69
CA SER A 8 -0.08 -8.42 14.75
C SER A 8 -0.27 -6.99 15.25
N LEU A 9 0.00 -6.73 16.52
CA LEU A 9 -0.01 -5.40 17.14
C LEU A 9 1.39 -4.86 17.43
N LYS A 10 2.43 -5.37 16.79
CA LYS A 10 3.86 -5.00 17.03
C LYS A 10 4.17 -3.52 16.87
N ARG A 11 3.32 -2.77 16.19
CA ARG A 11 3.44 -1.30 16.02
C ARG A 11 2.58 -0.52 17.01
N HIS A 12 1.81 -1.20 17.84
CA HIS A 12 0.98 -0.59 18.86
C HIS A 12 1.70 -0.63 20.22
N PRO A 13 2.19 0.51 20.74
CA PRO A 13 3.04 0.52 21.94
C PRO A 13 2.29 0.13 23.21
N GLY A 14 0.96 0.34 23.26
CA GLY A 14 0.11 0.01 24.41
C GLY A 14 -0.16 -1.49 24.60
N GLY A 15 0.17 -2.34 23.62
CA GLY A 15 -0.06 -3.77 23.67
C GLY A 15 -1.53 -4.17 23.53
N VAL A 16 -1.82 -5.46 23.75
CA VAL A 16 -3.15 -6.04 23.46
C VAL A 16 -4.26 -5.39 24.28
N LYS A 17 -4.05 -5.21 25.57
CA LYS A 17 -5.08 -4.67 26.47
C LYS A 17 -5.49 -3.25 26.11
N ASP A 18 -4.52 -2.39 25.85
CA ASP A 18 -4.76 -1.01 25.45
C ASP A 18 -5.48 -0.93 24.10
N PHE A 19 -5.05 -1.72 23.12
CA PHE A 19 -5.72 -1.83 21.83
C PHE A 19 -7.20 -2.23 21.98
N GLN A 20 -7.46 -3.28 22.78
CA GLN A 20 -8.82 -3.75 23.02
C GLN A 20 -9.68 -2.70 23.71
N GLN A 21 -9.17 -2.06 24.78
CA GLN A 21 -9.87 -1.05 25.54
C GLN A 21 -10.21 0.17 24.68
N THR A 22 -9.28 0.65 23.87
CA THR A 22 -9.48 1.80 22.98
C THR A 22 -10.51 1.51 21.90
N MET A 23 -10.56 0.27 21.40
CA MET A 23 -11.51 -0.10 20.36
C MET A 23 -12.93 -0.39 20.87
N ILE A 24 -13.11 -0.65 22.19
CA ILE A 24 -14.45 -0.90 22.75
C ILE A 24 -15.27 0.37 22.70
N GLY A 25 -16.44 0.30 22.07
CA GLY A 25 -17.36 1.43 21.92
C GLY A 25 -16.87 2.52 20.95
N ALA A 26 -15.70 2.37 20.35
CA ALA A 26 -15.20 3.32 19.36
C ALA A 26 -16.07 3.30 18.09
N LYS A 27 -16.29 4.49 17.52
CA LYS A 27 -17.03 4.65 16.26
C LYS A 27 -16.04 4.94 15.12
N VAL A 28 -16.09 4.15 14.07
CA VAL A 28 -15.33 4.37 12.84
C VAL A 28 -15.98 5.52 12.07
N LEU A 29 -15.21 6.57 11.79
CA LEU A 29 -15.67 7.79 11.11
C LEU A 29 -15.50 7.72 9.59
N GLY A 30 -14.59 6.89 9.11
CA GLY A 30 -14.30 6.71 7.69
C GLY A 30 -13.12 5.76 7.46
N VAL A 31 -12.72 5.65 6.20
CA VAL A 31 -11.55 4.87 5.78
C VAL A 31 -10.68 5.75 4.93
N VAL A 32 -9.39 5.84 5.25
CA VAL A 32 -8.42 6.67 4.54
C VAL A 32 -7.21 5.84 4.17
N ARG A 33 -6.65 6.08 2.98
CA ARG A 33 -5.44 5.39 2.48
C ARG A 33 -4.40 6.40 1.98
N ARG A 34 -3.15 6.19 2.36
CA ARG A 34 -2.00 6.82 1.71
C ARG A 34 -0.91 5.77 1.50
N GLY A 35 -0.48 5.58 0.25
CA GLY A 35 0.50 4.56 -0.09
C GLY A 35 0.04 3.17 0.34
N LYS A 36 0.82 2.52 1.20
CA LYS A 36 0.54 1.18 1.74
C LYS A 36 -0.10 1.19 3.13
N PHE A 37 -0.39 2.36 3.67
CA PHE A 37 -1.10 2.51 4.93
C PHE A 37 -2.58 2.74 4.68
N LEU A 38 -3.38 2.10 5.51
CA LEU A 38 -4.80 2.33 5.65
C LEU A 38 -5.08 2.74 7.09
N TRP A 39 -5.97 3.68 7.31
CA TRP A 39 -6.42 3.97 8.67
C TRP A 39 -7.89 4.30 8.73
N LEU A 40 -8.44 4.04 9.89
CA LEU A 40 -9.83 4.30 10.24
C LEU A 40 -9.82 5.35 11.35
N PRO A 41 -10.14 6.62 11.05
CA PRO A 41 -10.32 7.64 12.09
C PRO A 41 -11.41 7.18 13.05
N LEU A 42 -11.18 7.37 14.36
CA LEU A 42 -12.04 6.88 15.42
C LEU A 42 -12.59 8.04 16.27
N GLU A 43 -13.83 7.90 16.69
CA GLU A 43 -14.41 8.62 17.82
C GLU A 43 -14.46 7.66 19.00
N VAL A 44 -13.61 7.88 19.99
CA VAL A 44 -13.44 7.01 21.16
C VAL A 44 -14.10 7.66 22.38
N PRO A 45 -15.01 6.96 23.09
CA PRO A 45 -15.69 7.54 24.25
C PRO A 45 -14.70 8.02 25.32
N GLY A 46 -14.85 9.27 25.76
CA GLY A 46 -14.00 9.87 26.80
C GLY A 46 -12.60 10.32 26.33
N GLU A 47 -12.21 10.03 25.11
CA GLU A 47 -10.92 10.44 24.56
C GLU A 47 -11.03 11.79 23.83
N LYS A 48 -10.08 12.70 24.10
CA LYS A 48 -10.02 14.02 23.47
C LYS A 48 -9.05 14.09 22.29
N ARG A 49 -8.09 13.15 22.24
CA ARG A 49 -7.14 13.07 21.12
C ARG A 49 -7.83 12.53 19.87
N ALA A 50 -7.42 13.02 18.73
CA ALA A 50 -7.85 12.43 17.46
C ALA A 50 -7.06 11.13 17.24
N LEU A 51 -7.74 9.99 17.28
CA LEU A 51 -7.14 8.67 17.14
C LEU A 51 -7.59 7.99 15.85
N ALA A 52 -6.78 7.06 15.37
CA ALA A 52 -7.14 6.16 14.28
C ALA A 52 -6.63 4.74 14.54
N MET A 53 -7.38 3.74 14.08
CA MET A 53 -6.82 2.41 13.89
C MET A 53 -6.05 2.40 12.57
N VAL A 54 -4.75 2.20 12.64
CA VAL A 54 -3.83 2.15 11.49
C VAL A 54 -3.56 0.71 11.12
N GLY A 55 -3.63 0.40 9.85
CA GLY A 55 -3.32 -0.90 9.31
C GLY A 55 -2.26 -0.84 8.20
N HIS A 56 -1.36 -1.81 8.22
CA HIS A 56 -0.41 -2.07 7.16
C HIS A 56 -0.40 -3.57 6.83
N LEU A 57 -0.70 -3.93 5.59
CA LEU A 57 -0.89 -5.34 5.21
C LEU A 57 0.43 -6.14 5.10
N GLY A 58 1.57 -5.46 5.04
CA GLY A 58 2.85 -6.14 4.84
C GLY A 58 2.90 -6.84 3.49
N MET A 59 3.16 -8.16 3.52
CA MET A 59 3.23 -8.99 2.31
C MET A 59 2.04 -9.92 2.15
N SER A 60 1.40 -10.35 3.25
CA SER A 60 0.36 -11.39 3.28
C SER A 60 -0.87 -11.00 4.10
N GLY A 61 -0.89 -9.78 4.64
CA GLY A 61 -2.02 -9.31 5.42
C GLY A 61 -3.23 -9.02 4.55
N GLN A 62 -4.41 -9.33 5.09
CA GLN A 62 -5.70 -9.04 4.49
C GLN A 62 -6.63 -8.46 5.54
N MET A 63 -7.53 -7.59 5.12
CA MET A 63 -8.60 -7.01 5.94
C MET A 63 -9.91 -7.41 5.30
N LEU A 64 -10.68 -8.25 5.98
CA LEU A 64 -11.92 -8.79 5.45
C LEU A 64 -13.10 -8.35 6.31
N LEU A 65 -14.24 -8.09 5.67
CA LEU A 65 -15.52 -7.92 6.34
C LEU A 65 -16.32 -9.23 6.22
N ARG A 66 -16.85 -9.71 7.34
CA ARG A 66 -17.57 -10.97 7.47
C ARG A 66 -18.86 -10.76 8.24
N LYS A 67 -19.84 -11.66 8.03
CA LYS A 67 -20.97 -11.79 8.92
C LYS A 67 -20.55 -12.63 10.14
N PRO A 68 -21.19 -12.46 11.31
CA PRO A 68 -20.80 -13.20 12.51
C PRO A 68 -20.81 -14.74 12.40
N ASN A 69 -21.62 -15.26 11.47
CA ASN A 69 -21.74 -16.72 11.24
C ASN A 69 -20.99 -17.21 10.01
N ASP A 70 -20.20 -16.34 9.37
CA ASP A 70 -19.33 -16.80 8.27
C ASP A 70 -18.24 -17.72 8.81
N PRO A 71 -17.84 -18.75 8.05
CA PRO A 71 -16.77 -19.66 8.45
C PRO A 71 -15.51 -18.91 8.90
N GLU A 72 -14.77 -19.50 9.82
CA GLU A 72 -13.50 -18.95 10.26
C GLU A 72 -12.51 -18.87 9.08
N ASP A 73 -11.94 -17.69 8.89
CA ASP A 73 -10.81 -17.54 7.97
C ASP A 73 -9.54 -18.08 8.66
N LYS A 74 -8.86 -19.01 8.00
CA LYS A 74 -7.57 -19.52 8.49
C LYS A 74 -6.58 -18.37 8.68
N LEU A 75 -5.75 -18.45 9.71
CA LEU A 75 -4.71 -17.45 10.00
C LEU A 75 -5.25 -16.07 10.39
N THR A 76 -6.49 -15.99 10.86
CA THR A 76 -7.03 -14.78 11.51
C THR A 76 -6.17 -14.41 12.71
N ARG A 77 -5.80 -13.16 12.82
CA ARG A 77 -4.94 -12.62 13.87
C ARG A 77 -5.68 -11.69 14.82
N VAL A 78 -6.62 -10.94 14.28
CA VAL A 78 -7.47 -10.02 15.06
C VAL A 78 -8.88 -10.07 14.49
N VAL A 79 -9.88 -10.13 15.39
CA VAL A 79 -11.30 -9.94 15.06
C VAL A 79 -11.83 -8.73 15.82
N ILE A 80 -12.49 -7.84 15.11
CA ILE A 80 -13.20 -6.70 15.70
C ILE A 80 -14.67 -6.86 15.38
N HIS A 81 -15.49 -7.04 16.43
CA HIS A 81 -16.94 -7.13 16.28
C HIS A 81 -17.52 -5.74 16.08
N LEU A 82 -18.27 -5.58 15.02
CA LEU A 82 -18.81 -4.30 14.58
C LEU A 82 -20.33 -4.32 14.63
N LYS A 83 -20.91 -3.17 14.96
CA LYS A 83 -22.33 -2.89 14.77
C LYS A 83 -22.45 -1.73 13.78
N THR A 84 -23.12 -1.96 12.67
CA THR A 84 -23.37 -0.90 11.68
C THR A 84 -24.36 0.13 12.19
N SER A 85 -24.43 1.31 11.59
CA SER A 85 -25.41 2.34 11.90
C SER A 85 -26.88 1.87 11.77
N ARG A 86 -27.11 0.82 10.97
CA ARG A 86 -28.42 0.16 10.79
C ARG A 86 -28.65 -1.00 11.76
N GLY A 87 -27.79 -1.17 12.78
CA GLY A 87 -27.90 -2.22 13.79
C GLY A 87 -27.45 -3.62 13.36
N LYS A 88 -26.99 -3.81 12.11
CA LYS A 88 -26.46 -5.11 11.65
C LYS A 88 -25.12 -5.38 12.29
N LEU A 89 -24.91 -6.63 12.70
CA LEU A 89 -23.62 -7.12 13.19
C LEU A 89 -22.72 -7.51 12.02
N ALA A 90 -21.43 -7.26 12.15
CA ALA A 90 -20.38 -7.65 11.21
C ALA A 90 -19.08 -7.89 11.97
N GLU A 91 -18.12 -8.53 11.33
CA GLU A 91 -16.77 -8.70 11.84
C GLU A 91 -15.77 -8.11 10.85
N PHE A 92 -14.84 -7.35 11.37
CA PHE A 92 -13.61 -7.02 10.67
C PHE A 92 -12.57 -8.06 11.09
N ARG A 93 -12.04 -8.81 10.15
CA ARG A 93 -11.00 -9.81 10.39
C ARG A 93 -9.68 -9.39 9.74
N PHE A 94 -8.63 -9.33 10.55
CA PHE A 94 -7.27 -9.16 10.06
C PHE A 94 -6.59 -10.53 9.98
N ILE A 95 -6.25 -10.93 8.76
CA ILE A 95 -5.65 -12.22 8.45
C ILE A 95 -4.24 -11.97 7.96
N ASP A 96 -3.25 -12.70 8.49
CA ASP A 96 -1.86 -12.56 8.02
C ASP A 96 -1.05 -13.83 8.28
N GLN A 97 -0.71 -14.53 7.22
CA GLN A 97 0.07 -15.76 7.28
C GLN A 97 1.48 -15.52 7.84
N ARG A 98 2.15 -14.49 7.36
CA ARG A 98 3.56 -14.20 7.67
C ARG A 98 3.76 -13.25 8.85
N ILE A 99 2.69 -12.65 9.34
CA ILE A 99 2.71 -11.65 10.42
C ILE A 99 3.66 -10.48 10.11
N PHE A 100 3.74 -10.10 8.83
CA PHE A 100 4.48 -8.91 8.38
C PHE A 100 3.63 -7.65 8.43
N GLY A 101 2.32 -7.80 8.36
CA GLY A 101 1.38 -6.74 8.58
C GLY A 101 1.23 -6.36 10.06
N SER A 102 0.45 -5.36 10.32
CA SER A 102 0.14 -4.92 11.70
C SER A 102 -1.09 -4.03 11.74
N LEU A 103 -1.76 -4.05 12.90
CA LEU A 103 -2.71 -3.04 13.34
C LEU A 103 -2.11 -2.26 14.51
N ALA A 104 -2.48 -0.99 14.65
CA ALA A 104 -2.12 -0.16 15.79
C ALA A 104 -3.18 0.92 16.00
N ILE A 105 -3.33 1.42 17.22
CA ILE A 105 -3.96 2.72 17.46
C ILE A 105 -2.87 3.77 17.43
N ASP A 106 -3.12 4.87 16.73
CA ASP A 106 -2.15 5.95 16.56
C ASP A 106 -2.86 7.30 16.64
N GLU A 107 -2.14 8.30 17.09
CA GLU A 107 -2.62 9.66 17.15
C GLU A 107 -2.58 10.29 15.75
N LEU A 108 -3.64 11.02 15.44
CA LEU A 108 -3.76 11.79 14.21
C LEU A 108 -3.22 13.20 14.42
N GLN A 109 -2.39 13.65 13.51
CA GLN A 109 -1.85 15.01 13.46
C GLN A 109 -2.22 15.72 12.15
N PRO A 110 -2.27 17.05 12.11
CA PRO A 110 -2.46 17.79 10.86
C PRO A 110 -1.43 17.40 9.80
N THR A 111 -1.84 17.39 8.54
CA THR A 111 -0.91 17.24 7.41
C THR A 111 -0.09 18.52 7.22
N ASP A 112 1.18 18.39 6.83
CA ASP A 112 2.08 19.54 6.63
C ASP A 112 1.60 20.51 5.53
N ASP A 113 0.83 19.98 4.55
CA ASP A 113 0.31 20.74 3.40
C ASP A 113 -1.13 21.21 3.61
N GLY A 114 -1.76 20.94 4.75
CA GLY A 114 -3.14 21.31 5.07
C GLY A 114 -4.21 20.60 4.22
N LYS A 115 -3.80 19.69 3.35
CA LYS A 115 -4.68 18.93 2.45
C LYS A 115 -5.15 17.63 3.08
N PRO A 116 -6.13 16.91 2.48
CA PRO A 116 -6.56 15.61 2.99
C PRO A 116 -5.40 14.66 3.27
N GLY A 117 -5.45 13.93 4.39
CA GLY A 117 -4.40 12.99 4.81
C GLY A 117 -4.12 11.88 3.79
N GLY A 118 -5.13 11.53 3.00
CA GLY A 118 -5.05 10.53 1.93
C GLY A 118 -6.38 10.38 1.21
N PHE A 119 -6.46 9.40 0.33
CA PHE A 119 -7.68 9.08 -0.40
C PHE A 119 -8.74 8.49 0.55
N SER A 120 -9.95 9.01 0.49
CA SER A 120 -11.12 8.51 1.22
C SER A 120 -12.35 8.54 0.31
N ALA A 121 -12.87 7.36 -0.03
CA ALA A 121 -14.04 7.24 -0.91
C ALA A 121 -15.34 7.59 -0.15
N GLY A 122 -16.26 8.28 -0.84
CA GLY A 122 -17.63 8.51 -0.36
C GLY A 122 -17.76 9.46 0.84
N VAL A 123 -16.69 10.17 1.23
CA VAL A 123 -16.72 11.12 2.34
C VAL A 123 -16.85 12.54 1.80
N GLY A 124 -17.90 13.25 2.27
CA GLY A 124 -18.09 14.66 1.96
C GLY A 124 -17.00 15.56 2.55
N LYS A 125 -16.72 16.70 1.90
CA LYS A 125 -15.79 17.71 2.40
C LYS A 125 -16.22 18.22 3.79
N GLY A 126 -15.27 18.75 4.57
CA GLY A 126 -15.55 19.41 5.85
C GLY A 126 -15.53 18.51 7.08
N LYS A 127 -15.12 17.25 6.96
CA LYS A 127 -14.86 16.41 8.14
C LYS A 127 -13.50 16.76 8.75
N SER A 128 -13.45 17.07 10.04
CA SER A 128 -12.24 17.51 10.75
C SER A 128 -11.06 16.53 10.64
N TRP A 129 -11.36 15.24 10.60
CA TRP A 129 -10.35 14.19 10.49
C TRP A 129 -9.77 13.98 9.08
N LEU A 130 -10.37 14.59 8.04
CA LEU A 130 -9.88 14.43 6.65
C LEU A 130 -8.47 14.98 6.45
N ASN A 131 -8.15 16.12 7.07
CA ASN A 131 -6.84 16.76 6.96
C ASN A 131 -5.85 16.28 8.03
N LEU A 132 -6.12 15.12 8.62
CA LEU A 132 -5.25 14.49 9.60
C LEU A 132 -4.60 13.23 9.03
N ILE A 133 -3.40 12.94 9.54
CA ILE A 133 -2.62 11.76 9.18
C ILE A 133 -2.07 11.09 10.45
N PRO A 134 -2.07 9.74 10.55
CA PRO A 134 -1.42 9.05 11.66
C PRO A 134 0.08 9.37 11.74
N MET A 135 0.61 9.53 12.93
CA MET A 135 2.04 9.78 13.16
C MET A 135 2.90 8.72 12.46
N GLN A 136 2.49 7.45 12.51
CA GLN A 136 3.20 6.35 11.84
C GLN A 136 3.20 6.45 10.31
N ALA A 137 2.31 7.22 9.70
CA ALA A 137 2.21 7.41 8.26
C ALA A 137 2.65 8.82 7.80
N ALA A 138 2.97 9.73 8.71
CA ALA A 138 3.30 11.12 8.40
C ALA A 138 4.55 11.25 7.51
N HIS A 139 5.50 10.31 7.64
CA HIS A 139 6.76 10.31 6.89
C HIS A 139 6.62 9.89 5.42
N ILE A 140 5.48 9.34 4.99
CA ILE A 140 5.29 8.89 3.60
C ILE A 140 4.68 9.98 2.72
N THR A 141 5.16 10.05 1.49
CA THR A 141 4.61 10.96 0.48
C THR A 141 3.27 10.46 -0.07
N ARG A 142 2.61 11.31 -0.85
CA ARG A 142 1.41 10.91 -1.60
C ARG A 142 1.78 9.91 -2.69
N ASP A 143 0.87 9.00 -2.99
CA ASP A 143 1.03 8.08 -4.12
C ASP A 143 0.55 8.71 -5.44
N PRO A 144 0.98 8.19 -6.60
CA PRO A 144 0.69 8.79 -7.89
C PRO A 144 -0.79 8.83 -8.28
N LEU A 145 -1.66 8.11 -7.58
CA LEU A 145 -3.12 8.14 -7.79
C LEU A 145 -3.82 9.14 -6.89
N ASP A 146 -3.11 9.78 -5.96
CA ASP A 146 -3.66 10.82 -5.10
C ASP A 146 -3.87 12.10 -5.94
N ALA A 147 -5.05 12.73 -5.80
CA ALA A 147 -5.37 13.98 -6.51
C ALA A 147 -4.43 15.15 -6.15
N ASP A 148 -3.85 15.10 -4.95
CA ASP A 148 -2.90 16.09 -4.45
C ASP A 148 -1.44 15.69 -4.66
N PHE A 149 -1.16 14.73 -5.55
CA PHE A 149 0.19 14.29 -5.85
C PHE A 149 1.01 15.41 -6.52
N ASP A 150 2.16 15.74 -5.92
CA ASP A 150 3.08 16.75 -6.47
C ASP A 150 4.14 16.08 -7.36
N GLU A 151 3.83 16.00 -8.66
CA GLU A 151 4.74 15.46 -9.67
C GLU A 151 6.03 16.28 -9.77
N ALA A 152 5.94 17.61 -9.67
CA ALA A 152 7.12 18.47 -9.81
C ALA A 152 8.13 18.22 -8.68
N ALA A 153 7.64 18.09 -7.45
CA ALA A 153 8.49 17.75 -6.30
C ALA A 153 9.15 16.37 -6.46
N VAL A 154 8.42 15.38 -6.98
CA VAL A 154 8.98 14.02 -7.22
C VAL A 154 10.06 14.08 -8.31
N LEU A 155 9.82 14.77 -9.42
CA LEU A 155 10.81 14.94 -10.48
C LEU A 155 12.07 15.65 -9.98
N ALA A 156 11.91 16.67 -9.14
CA ALA A 156 13.03 17.36 -8.50
C ALA A 156 13.84 16.41 -7.57
N LYS A 157 13.16 15.52 -6.84
CA LYS A 157 13.83 14.48 -6.04
C LYS A 157 14.60 13.49 -6.92
N PHE A 158 14.05 13.08 -8.07
CA PHE A 158 14.76 12.19 -9.01
C PHE A 158 16.08 12.80 -9.46
N LYS A 159 16.09 14.08 -9.80
CA LYS A 159 17.30 14.81 -10.23
C LYS A 159 18.43 14.87 -9.19
N LYS A 160 18.07 14.74 -7.91
CA LYS A 160 19.04 14.80 -6.80
C LYS A 160 19.56 13.41 -6.38
N LYS A 161 19.02 12.31 -6.94
CA LYS A 161 19.35 10.94 -6.50
C LYS A 161 20.22 10.21 -7.53
N ASN A 162 21.47 9.93 -7.17
CA ASN A 162 22.40 9.14 -7.98
C ASN A 162 22.19 7.62 -7.85
N SER A 163 21.30 7.18 -6.97
CA SER A 163 20.97 5.76 -6.84
C SER A 163 20.12 5.26 -8.01
N GLY A 164 20.16 3.94 -8.25
CA GLY A 164 19.35 3.30 -9.29
C GLY A 164 17.86 3.62 -9.17
N ILE A 165 17.21 3.84 -10.29
CA ILE A 165 15.82 4.32 -10.35
C ILE A 165 14.82 3.41 -9.63
N LYS A 166 15.04 2.09 -9.62
CA LYS A 166 14.19 1.17 -8.86
C LYS A 166 14.24 1.47 -7.37
N ARG A 167 15.42 1.76 -6.81
CA ARG A 167 15.56 2.13 -5.41
C ARG A 167 14.78 3.41 -5.07
N VAL A 168 14.81 4.36 -6.00
CA VAL A 168 14.07 5.63 -5.86
C VAL A 168 12.56 5.42 -5.91
N LEU A 169 12.07 4.55 -6.81
CA LEU A 169 10.65 4.18 -6.89
C LEU A 169 10.15 3.46 -5.63
N LEU A 170 10.99 2.70 -4.96
CA LEU A 170 10.63 1.95 -3.74
C LEU A 170 10.76 2.78 -2.45
N ASP A 171 11.36 3.95 -2.53
CA ASP A 171 11.49 4.89 -1.40
C ASP A 171 10.17 5.62 -1.16
N GLN A 172 9.44 5.20 -0.11
CA GLN A 172 8.12 5.73 0.23
C GLN A 172 8.14 7.21 0.66
N GLN A 173 9.33 7.78 0.93
CA GLN A 173 9.52 9.22 1.17
C GLN A 173 9.73 10.01 -0.13
N THR A 174 9.98 9.33 -1.23
CA THR A 174 10.05 9.95 -2.56
C THR A 174 8.74 9.77 -3.31
N LEU A 175 8.19 8.57 -3.28
CA LEU A 175 7.00 8.17 -4.03
C LEU A 175 6.35 6.98 -3.33
N SER A 176 5.17 7.13 -2.76
CA SER A 176 4.57 6.05 -1.99
C SER A 176 3.71 5.09 -2.84
N GLY A 177 3.32 3.97 -2.24
CA GLY A 177 2.42 2.98 -2.86
C GLY A 177 3.14 1.91 -3.70
N ILE A 178 4.27 2.22 -4.30
CA ILE A 178 4.98 1.30 -5.20
C ILE A 178 5.65 0.17 -4.42
N GLY A 179 5.42 -1.05 -4.85
CA GLY A 179 6.10 -2.27 -4.42
C GLY A 179 6.99 -2.84 -5.52
N ASN A 180 7.68 -3.95 -5.19
CA ASN A 180 8.65 -4.58 -6.09
C ASN A 180 8.05 -4.96 -7.46
N ILE A 181 6.84 -5.49 -7.46
CA ILE A 181 6.11 -5.90 -8.66
C ILE A 181 5.88 -4.70 -9.58
N TYR A 182 5.25 -3.67 -9.05
CA TYR A 182 4.88 -2.48 -9.83
C TYR A 182 6.12 -1.69 -10.29
N ALA A 183 7.21 -1.72 -9.51
CA ALA A 183 8.48 -1.11 -9.92
C ALA A 183 9.08 -1.83 -11.14
N ASP A 184 9.14 -3.18 -11.13
CA ASP A 184 9.67 -3.95 -12.27
C ASP A 184 8.81 -3.76 -13.53
N GLU A 185 7.48 -3.77 -13.40
CA GLU A 185 6.56 -3.55 -14.51
C GLU A 185 6.67 -2.13 -15.10
N ALA A 186 6.74 -1.10 -14.23
CA ALA A 186 6.88 0.29 -14.68
C ALA A 186 8.22 0.52 -15.40
N LEU A 187 9.30 -0.06 -14.90
CA LEU A 187 10.62 0.00 -15.51
C LEU A 187 10.66 -0.75 -16.83
N TRP A 188 10.05 -1.94 -16.92
CA TRP A 188 9.93 -2.67 -18.18
C TRP A 188 9.14 -1.85 -19.21
N ARG A 189 8.01 -1.29 -18.82
CA ARG A 189 7.16 -0.47 -19.69
C ARG A 189 7.91 0.76 -20.20
N SER A 190 8.69 1.41 -19.33
CA SER A 190 9.49 2.59 -19.64
C SER A 190 10.84 2.26 -20.31
N ARG A 191 11.18 0.99 -20.54
CA ARG A 191 12.49 0.55 -21.10
C ARG A 191 13.69 1.08 -20.30
N LEU A 192 13.57 1.13 -18.96
CA LEU A 192 14.62 1.59 -18.06
C LEU A 192 15.21 0.41 -17.28
N HIS A 193 16.54 0.33 -17.24
CA HIS A 193 17.22 -0.61 -16.37
C HIS A 193 17.00 -0.22 -14.91
N TYR A 194 16.83 -1.19 -14.02
CA TYR A 194 16.54 -0.95 -12.60
C TYR A 194 17.64 -0.14 -11.89
N ASP A 195 18.89 -0.29 -12.30
CA ASP A 195 20.05 0.44 -11.76
C ASP A 195 20.39 1.74 -12.53
N GLN A 196 19.60 2.15 -13.52
CA GLN A 196 19.82 3.44 -14.18
C GLN A 196 19.77 4.55 -13.11
N PRO A 197 20.83 5.37 -12.96
CA PRO A 197 20.82 6.44 -11.96
C PRO A 197 19.67 7.42 -12.22
N ALA A 198 18.87 7.70 -11.19
CA ALA A 198 17.67 8.53 -11.37
C ALA A 198 18.00 9.95 -11.87
N ALA A 199 19.12 10.53 -11.42
CA ALA A 199 19.58 11.86 -11.82
C ALA A 199 19.90 11.99 -13.32
N THR A 200 20.22 10.87 -14.00
CA THR A 200 20.57 10.87 -15.45
C THR A 200 19.34 10.85 -16.35
N LEU A 201 18.15 10.62 -15.81
CA LEU A 201 16.93 10.61 -16.61
C LEU A 201 16.61 12.01 -17.13
N SER A 202 16.31 12.12 -18.43
CA SER A 202 15.72 13.36 -18.95
C SER A 202 14.35 13.61 -18.28
N THR A 203 13.94 14.87 -18.23
CA THR A 203 12.62 15.20 -17.65
C THR A 203 11.48 14.50 -18.37
N ALA A 204 11.56 14.37 -19.69
CA ALA A 204 10.58 13.64 -20.49
C ALA A 204 10.54 12.15 -20.11
N LYS A 205 11.71 11.52 -19.90
CA LYS A 205 11.78 10.10 -19.52
C LYS A 205 11.29 9.85 -18.08
N ALA A 206 11.56 10.76 -17.18
CA ALA A 206 11.06 10.70 -15.81
C ALA A 206 9.53 10.87 -15.76
N LYS A 207 8.95 11.78 -16.55
CA LYS A 207 7.50 11.93 -16.71
C LYS A 207 6.85 10.68 -17.31
N GLU A 208 7.44 10.11 -18.37
CA GLU A 208 6.99 8.84 -18.97
C GLU A 208 6.95 7.71 -17.92
N LEU A 209 8.00 7.62 -17.09
CA LEU A 209 8.05 6.62 -16.02
C LEU A 209 6.92 6.83 -15.00
N LEU A 210 6.69 8.05 -14.54
CA LEU A 210 5.61 8.35 -13.59
C LEU A 210 4.23 8.06 -14.18
N GLU A 211 4.02 8.35 -15.47
CA GLU A 211 2.76 8.00 -16.14
C GLU A 211 2.58 6.49 -16.23
N ASN A 212 3.62 5.74 -16.59
CA ASN A 212 3.57 4.28 -16.58
C ASN A 212 3.28 3.71 -15.19
N VAL A 213 3.83 4.32 -14.14
CA VAL A 213 3.52 3.96 -12.74
C VAL A 213 2.03 4.18 -12.45
N ARG A 214 1.45 5.34 -12.81
CA ARG A 214 0.02 5.63 -12.62
C ARG A 214 -0.85 4.58 -13.28
N GLN A 215 -0.59 4.30 -14.56
CA GLN A 215 -1.37 3.34 -15.33
C GLN A 215 -1.30 1.93 -14.75
N ILE A 216 -0.14 1.51 -14.27
CA ILE A 216 0.04 0.19 -13.63
C ILE A 216 -0.70 0.13 -12.30
N LEU A 217 -0.60 1.17 -11.48
CA LEU A 217 -1.31 1.22 -10.20
C LEU A 217 -2.83 1.28 -10.39
N ALA A 218 -3.31 2.07 -11.36
CA ALA A 218 -4.74 2.16 -11.68
C ALA A 218 -5.28 0.79 -12.14
N LYS A 219 -4.58 0.14 -13.07
CA LYS A 219 -4.92 -1.19 -13.54
C LYS A 219 -4.91 -2.23 -12.41
N ALA A 220 -3.90 -2.18 -11.52
CA ALA A 220 -3.85 -3.08 -10.38
C ALA A 220 -5.02 -2.88 -9.40
N VAL A 221 -5.50 -1.65 -9.22
CA VAL A 221 -6.71 -1.37 -8.42
C VAL A 221 -7.95 -1.92 -9.10
N GLU A 222 -8.11 -1.70 -10.42
CA GLU A 222 -9.22 -2.20 -11.22
C GLU A 222 -9.30 -3.74 -11.20
N GLU A 223 -8.15 -4.41 -11.30
CA GLU A 223 -8.05 -5.87 -11.28
C GLU A 223 -8.05 -6.49 -9.85
N GLY A 224 -8.29 -5.70 -8.81
CA GLY A 224 -8.39 -6.18 -7.43
C GLY A 224 -7.06 -6.54 -6.78
N GLY A 225 -5.93 -6.10 -7.35
CA GLY A 225 -4.58 -6.36 -6.86
C GLY A 225 -3.91 -7.60 -7.44
N THR A 226 -2.75 -7.95 -6.89
CA THR A 226 -1.93 -9.06 -7.35
C THR A 226 -2.07 -10.23 -6.38
N SER A 227 -2.78 -11.27 -6.78
CA SER A 227 -2.86 -12.53 -6.01
C SER A 227 -1.99 -13.58 -6.69
N PHE A 228 -0.85 -13.92 -6.06
CA PHE A 228 -0.01 -15.05 -6.50
C PHE A 228 -0.40 -16.36 -5.83
N ASP A 229 -1.30 -16.31 -4.86
CA ASP A 229 -1.70 -17.42 -4.03
C ASP A 229 -3.23 -17.33 -3.82
N GLU A 230 -3.94 -18.45 -3.79
CA GLU A 230 -5.39 -18.50 -3.51
C GLU A 230 -5.78 -17.86 -2.18
N GLN A 231 -4.79 -17.63 -1.32
CA GLN A 231 -4.96 -17.01 0.00
C GLN A 231 -5.06 -15.48 -0.06
N TYR A 232 -4.66 -14.83 -1.16
CA TYR A 232 -4.75 -13.36 -1.29
C TYR A 232 -6.07 -12.97 -1.94
N LYS A 233 -7.01 -12.53 -1.12
CA LYS A 233 -8.34 -12.10 -1.53
C LYS A 233 -8.59 -10.64 -1.18
N ASN A 234 -9.41 -9.98 -1.96
CA ASN A 234 -9.88 -8.62 -1.65
C ASN A 234 -10.87 -8.63 -0.47
N VAL A 235 -11.36 -7.46 -0.05
CA VAL A 235 -12.31 -7.30 1.08
C VAL A 235 -13.55 -8.19 0.94
N ASN A 236 -13.96 -8.49 -0.29
CA ASN A 236 -15.14 -9.32 -0.60
C ASN A 236 -14.81 -10.82 -0.69
N GLY A 237 -13.53 -11.20 -0.57
CA GLY A 237 -13.09 -12.60 -0.67
C GLY A 237 -12.77 -13.07 -2.09
N GLU A 238 -12.63 -12.15 -3.06
CA GLU A 238 -12.29 -12.47 -4.44
C GLU A 238 -10.77 -12.37 -4.70
N SER A 239 -10.24 -13.20 -5.59
CA SER A 239 -8.83 -13.16 -6.01
C SER A 239 -8.59 -12.00 -6.97
N GLY A 240 -7.47 -11.29 -6.81
CA GLY A 240 -7.04 -10.27 -7.75
C GLY A 240 -6.41 -10.88 -9.00
N TYR A 241 -6.69 -10.31 -10.17
CA TYR A 241 -6.27 -10.83 -11.48
C TYR A 241 -5.02 -10.14 -12.05
N PHE A 242 -4.44 -9.16 -11.38
CA PHE A 242 -3.28 -8.42 -11.91
C PHE A 242 -2.06 -9.30 -12.19
N ALA A 243 -1.92 -10.44 -11.53
CA ALA A 243 -0.84 -11.40 -11.79
C ALA A 243 -0.81 -11.92 -13.25
N VAL A 244 -1.97 -11.99 -13.90
CA VAL A 244 -2.10 -12.49 -15.28
C VAL A 244 -1.59 -11.48 -16.32
N SER A 245 -1.52 -10.20 -15.98
CA SER A 245 -1.11 -9.12 -16.89
C SER A 245 0.35 -8.66 -16.73
N LEU A 246 1.18 -9.42 -16.00
CA LEU A 246 2.59 -9.09 -15.79
C LEU A 246 3.44 -9.39 -17.04
N ASN A 247 4.46 -8.55 -17.26
CA ASN A 247 5.37 -8.63 -18.43
C ASN A 247 6.83 -8.88 -18.04
N ALA A 248 7.22 -8.55 -16.83
CA ALA A 248 8.59 -8.72 -16.34
C ALA A 248 8.65 -9.47 -15.03
N TYR A 249 7.85 -9.04 -14.02
CA TYR A 249 7.91 -9.65 -12.70
C TYR A 249 7.41 -11.10 -12.75
N GLY A 250 8.23 -12.02 -12.22
CA GLY A 250 7.92 -13.46 -12.21
C GLY A 250 8.16 -14.17 -13.56
N MET A 251 8.50 -13.45 -14.64
CA MET A 251 8.63 -13.99 -15.98
C MET A 251 10.05 -14.45 -16.33
N THR A 252 10.88 -14.76 -15.35
CA THR A 252 12.27 -15.21 -15.57
C THR A 252 12.34 -16.40 -16.53
N GLY A 253 13.17 -16.30 -17.56
CA GLY A 253 13.34 -17.32 -18.60
C GLY A 253 12.29 -17.31 -19.71
N LEU A 254 11.15 -16.62 -19.53
CA LEU A 254 10.13 -16.46 -20.55
C LEU A 254 10.51 -15.35 -21.56
N PRO A 255 10.01 -15.43 -22.80
CA PRO A 255 10.28 -14.42 -23.81
C PRO A 255 9.65 -13.08 -23.44
N CYS A 256 10.37 -11.99 -23.60
CA CYS A 256 9.84 -10.63 -23.48
C CYS A 256 8.79 -10.39 -24.56
N ASN A 257 7.58 -9.99 -24.17
CA ASN A 257 6.47 -9.70 -25.08
C ASN A 257 6.77 -8.64 -26.15
N ARG A 258 7.86 -7.86 -25.96
CA ARG A 258 8.26 -6.78 -26.88
C ARG A 258 9.30 -7.20 -27.90
N CYS A 259 10.26 -8.08 -27.54
CA CYS A 259 11.40 -8.37 -28.38
C CYS A 259 11.83 -9.85 -28.41
N GLY A 260 11.11 -10.74 -27.74
CA GLY A 260 11.41 -12.18 -27.69
C GLY A 260 12.62 -12.58 -26.82
N ARG A 261 13.47 -11.64 -26.39
CA ARG A 261 14.63 -11.97 -25.54
C ARG A 261 14.12 -12.43 -24.16
N GLN A 262 14.74 -13.47 -23.60
CA GLN A 262 14.35 -13.97 -22.27
C GLN A 262 14.49 -12.90 -21.19
N ILE A 263 13.48 -12.78 -20.35
CA ILE A 263 13.49 -11.97 -19.13
C ILE A 263 14.51 -12.54 -18.15
N LYS A 264 15.34 -11.68 -17.60
CA LYS A 264 16.32 -12.00 -16.56
C LYS A 264 15.84 -11.57 -15.18
N ARG A 265 16.40 -12.22 -14.17
CA ARG A 265 16.24 -11.85 -12.76
C ARG A 265 17.61 -11.75 -12.13
N ASP A 266 17.93 -10.58 -11.60
CA ASP A 266 19.10 -10.35 -10.79
C ASP A 266 18.75 -10.33 -9.30
N SER A 267 19.69 -10.77 -8.45
CA SER A 267 19.60 -10.54 -7.00
C SER A 267 19.85 -9.07 -6.71
N TRP A 268 18.94 -8.41 -6.02
CA TRP A 268 19.01 -6.98 -5.78
C TRP A 268 18.38 -6.62 -4.43
N MET A 269 19.15 -6.06 -3.51
CA MET A 269 18.69 -5.60 -2.19
C MET A 269 17.76 -6.61 -1.47
N ASN A 270 18.22 -7.86 -1.30
CA ASN A 270 17.48 -8.98 -0.67
C ASN A 270 16.16 -9.36 -1.38
N ARG A 271 16.00 -9.00 -2.66
CA ARG A 271 14.86 -9.35 -3.52
C ARG A 271 15.31 -9.56 -4.95
N GLY A 272 14.38 -9.82 -5.85
CA GLY A 272 14.69 -9.91 -7.30
C GLY A 272 14.38 -8.61 -8.02
N SER A 273 15.14 -8.30 -9.07
CA SER A 273 14.78 -7.36 -10.13
C SER A 273 14.60 -8.13 -11.41
N HIS A 274 13.41 -8.06 -12.01
CA HIS A 274 13.09 -8.72 -13.27
C HIS A 274 13.13 -7.69 -14.41
N TYR A 275 13.80 -8.02 -15.49
CA TYR A 275 13.99 -7.07 -16.61
C TYR A 275 14.31 -7.79 -17.92
N CYS A 276 14.05 -7.11 -19.03
CA CYS A 276 14.49 -7.55 -20.35
C CYS A 276 15.88 -6.97 -20.66
N PRO A 277 16.95 -7.78 -20.82
CA PRO A 277 18.31 -7.27 -21.03
C PRO A 277 18.49 -6.56 -22.38
N ASN A 278 17.59 -6.77 -23.34
CA ASN A 278 17.61 -6.08 -24.63
C ASN A 278 16.86 -4.73 -24.59
N CYS A 279 15.67 -4.71 -23.98
CA CYS A 279 14.83 -3.50 -23.93
C CYS A 279 15.27 -2.50 -22.86
N GLN A 280 15.86 -2.97 -21.76
CA GLN A 280 16.21 -2.20 -20.56
C GLN A 280 17.74 -2.20 -20.37
N LYS A 281 18.45 -1.54 -21.29
CA LYS A 281 19.90 -1.41 -21.21
C LYS A 281 20.28 -0.33 -20.20
N LEU A 282 21.27 -0.62 -19.35
CA LEU A 282 21.91 0.39 -18.52
C LEU A 282 22.66 1.37 -19.42
N ARG A 283 22.37 2.66 -19.27
CA ARG A 283 23.05 3.73 -19.96
C ARG A 283 23.85 4.52 -18.93
N VAL A 284 25.16 4.37 -19.02
CA VAL A 284 26.12 5.09 -18.15
C VAL A 284 26.47 6.41 -18.83
#